data_f2f75d67cab173e07bad6c46df79d7b9
#
_entry.id   f2f75d67cab173e07bad6c46df79d7b9
#
_cell.length_a   1.000
_cell.length_b   1.000
_cell.length_c   1.000
_cell.angle_alpha   90.00
_cell.angle_beta   90.00
_cell.angle_gamma   90.00
#
_symmetry.space_group_name_H-M   'P 1'
#
loop_
_entity.id
_entity.type
_entity.pdbx_description
1 polymer ?
#
loop_
_entity_poly.entity_id
_entity_poly.type
_entity_poly.pdbx_seq_one_letter_code
_entity_poly.pdbx_strand_id
1 'polypeptide(L)'
;MKAAVFIAPGQIEVQETAKPEIDGENQAIIRVVRASVCGSDLWWYRGIAKREANALVGHEAIGVVEQVSADVSQIKAGDFVIVPFTHGCGHCVACLNGFEGNCLNQKPGSNGGYQAEFMKYEPADSGLVKIPGAPADYTDEQLASLQTLSDVMATGFHAAKNAEIKPGDTVAVIGDGAVGLCGVIGAKLLGAEKIILLSHHEDRAALGREFGATDIVAQKGAAAVQQVLALTKENAGVDAVLECVGAAGAIDQAGQIARLGAVIGRVGVPHAEPKSNQLFWKNIGLRGGIASVTKPDKELLLKAVLDGEINPGKVFTRSFDLDHAADAYAAMDQRQAIKSLLVID
;
A
#
# COMPACT_ATOMS: atom_id res chain seq x y z
N MET A 1 -21.89 6.99 15.61
CA MET A 1 -20.46 6.70 15.63
C MET A 1 -19.68 7.85 15.01
N LYS A 2 -18.46 8.11 15.49
CA LYS A 2 -17.57 9.08 14.86
C LYS A 2 -16.97 8.52 13.57
N ALA A 3 -16.85 9.37 12.55
CA ALA A 3 -16.21 9.05 11.28
C ALA A 3 -15.60 10.30 10.63
N ALA A 4 -14.46 10.15 9.95
CA ALA A 4 -13.89 11.20 9.13
C ALA A 4 -14.66 11.32 7.81
N VAL A 5 -14.99 12.56 7.45
CA VAL A 5 -15.87 12.91 6.32
C VAL A 5 -15.18 13.96 5.45
N PHE A 6 -15.20 13.77 4.16
CA PHE A 6 -14.74 14.77 3.20
C PHE A 6 -15.80 15.88 3.03
N ILE A 7 -15.44 17.11 3.25
CA ILE A 7 -16.32 18.27 3.09
C ILE A 7 -16.05 18.98 1.75
N ALA A 8 -14.79 19.34 1.55
CA ALA A 8 -14.32 20.04 0.36
C ALA A 8 -12.80 19.81 0.21
N PRO A 9 -12.19 20.18 -0.93
CA PRO A 9 -10.74 20.18 -1.05
C PRO A 9 -10.06 20.92 0.10
N GLY A 10 -9.11 20.23 0.76
CA GLY A 10 -8.41 20.72 1.94
C GLY A 10 -9.19 20.62 3.25
N GLN A 11 -10.40 20.06 3.25
CA GLN A 11 -11.27 20.03 4.42
C GLN A 11 -11.80 18.62 4.72
N ILE A 12 -11.36 18.08 5.86
CA ILE A 12 -11.87 16.86 6.48
C ILE A 12 -12.48 17.26 7.83
N GLU A 13 -13.60 16.69 8.16
CA GLU A 13 -14.24 16.86 9.48
C GLU A 13 -14.54 15.49 10.08
N VAL A 14 -14.50 15.40 11.40
CA VAL A 14 -15.02 14.23 12.12
C VAL A 14 -16.45 14.54 12.54
N GLN A 15 -17.37 13.69 12.13
CA GLN A 15 -18.80 13.88 12.35
C GLN A 15 -19.43 12.63 12.97
N GLU A 16 -20.54 12.84 13.69
CA GLU A 16 -21.39 11.74 14.11
C GLU A 16 -22.18 11.22 12.91
N THR A 17 -22.06 9.93 12.65
CA THR A 17 -22.74 9.23 11.55
C THR A 17 -23.48 7.99 12.05
N ALA A 18 -24.37 7.44 11.26
CA ALA A 18 -25.01 6.17 11.56
C ALA A 18 -23.96 5.05 11.60
N LYS A 19 -24.05 4.16 12.58
CA LYS A 19 -23.25 2.93 12.62
C LYS A 19 -23.71 2.03 11.46
N PRO A 20 -22.77 1.40 10.69
CA PRO A 20 -23.18 0.51 9.62
C PRO A 20 -23.86 -0.75 10.18
N GLU A 21 -24.80 -1.29 9.38
CA GLU A 21 -25.55 -2.50 9.70
C GLU A 21 -25.33 -3.57 8.63
N ILE A 22 -25.52 -4.85 9.00
CA ILE A 22 -25.57 -5.96 8.03
C ILE A 22 -26.86 -5.84 7.24
N ASP A 23 -26.75 -5.69 5.93
CA ASP A 23 -27.86 -5.54 5.00
C ASP A 23 -27.77 -6.48 3.78
N GLY A 24 -26.82 -7.43 3.82
CA GLY A 24 -26.53 -8.37 2.74
C GLY A 24 -25.77 -9.59 3.18
N GLU A 25 -25.34 -10.38 2.21
CA GLU A 25 -24.57 -11.59 2.39
C GLU A 25 -23.07 -11.32 2.45
N ASN A 26 -22.31 -12.20 3.11
CA ASN A 26 -20.86 -12.19 3.22
C ASN A 26 -20.30 -10.87 3.74
N GLN A 27 -20.99 -10.28 4.72
CA GLN A 27 -20.65 -9.01 5.33
C GLN A 27 -20.14 -9.15 6.75
N ALA A 28 -19.23 -8.24 7.14
CA ALA A 28 -18.79 -8.06 8.51
C ALA A 28 -18.87 -6.59 8.91
N ILE A 29 -19.27 -6.33 10.16
CA ILE A 29 -19.07 -5.05 10.84
C ILE A 29 -17.80 -5.17 11.66
N ILE A 30 -16.89 -4.23 11.50
CA ILE A 30 -15.59 -4.22 12.14
C ILE A 30 -15.47 -2.97 12.99
N ARG A 31 -15.14 -3.15 14.27
CA ARG A 31 -14.69 -2.07 15.13
C ARG A 31 -13.22 -1.80 14.79
N VAL A 32 -12.94 -0.62 14.28
CA VAL A 32 -11.60 -0.23 13.82
C VAL A 32 -10.69 0.03 15.02
N VAL A 33 -9.47 -0.46 14.96
CA VAL A 33 -8.43 -0.25 15.98
C VAL A 33 -7.36 0.71 15.45
N ARG A 34 -6.99 0.56 14.19
CA ARG A 34 -6.08 1.48 13.48
C ARG A 34 -6.59 1.70 12.07
N ALA A 35 -6.46 2.91 11.60
CA ALA A 35 -6.65 3.29 10.21
C ALA A 35 -5.47 4.16 9.75
N SER A 36 -5.42 4.52 8.48
CA SER A 36 -4.36 5.40 8.00
C SER A 36 -4.77 6.23 6.81
N VAL A 37 -4.03 7.32 6.56
CA VAL A 37 -4.20 8.15 5.37
C VAL A 37 -3.30 7.63 4.26
N CYS A 38 -3.86 7.40 3.08
CA CYS A 38 -3.10 6.98 1.90
C CYS A 38 -2.65 8.19 1.05
N GLY A 39 -1.53 8.02 0.34
CA GLY A 39 -1.09 9.00 -0.64
C GLY A 39 -2.12 9.23 -1.76
N SER A 40 -2.93 8.22 -2.11
CA SER A 40 -4.02 8.33 -3.08
C SER A 40 -5.15 9.23 -2.59
N ASP A 41 -5.38 9.30 -1.27
CA ASP A 41 -6.38 10.20 -0.69
C ASP A 41 -6.05 11.67 -0.92
N LEU A 42 -4.77 12.02 -1.03
CA LEU A 42 -4.35 13.40 -1.27
C LEU A 42 -4.77 13.94 -2.64
N TRP A 43 -5.14 13.09 -3.59
CA TRP A 43 -5.60 13.56 -4.90
C TRP A 43 -6.94 14.27 -4.82
N TRP A 44 -7.92 13.69 -4.15
CA TRP A 44 -9.20 14.35 -3.92
C TRP A 44 -9.10 15.39 -2.80
N TYR A 45 -8.27 15.17 -1.80
CA TYR A 45 -8.02 16.18 -0.76
C TYR A 45 -7.48 17.49 -1.34
N ARG A 46 -6.63 17.42 -2.38
CA ARG A 46 -6.12 18.59 -3.12
C ARG A 46 -7.07 19.11 -4.19
N GLY A 47 -8.23 18.50 -4.40
CA GLY A 47 -9.17 18.85 -5.46
C GLY A 47 -8.74 18.44 -6.88
N ILE A 48 -7.71 17.59 -7.01
CA ILE A 48 -7.24 17.10 -8.32
C ILE A 48 -8.18 16.01 -8.84
N ALA A 49 -8.65 15.12 -7.97
CA ALA A 49 -9.69 14.14 -8.27
C ALA A 49 -11.02 14.58 -7.64
N LYS A 50 -12.12 14.21 -8.26
CA LYS A 50 -13.46 14.49 -7.73
C LYS A 50 -13.78 13.56 -6.57
N ARG A 51 -14.42 14.09 -5.52
CA ARG A 51 -15.06 13.35 -4.44
C ARG A 51 -16.34 14.08 -4.04
N GLU A 52 -17.36 13.32 -3.70
CA GLU A 52 -18.63 13.89 -3.23
C GLU A 52 -18.48 14.42 -1.81
N ALA A 53 -19.09 15.58 -1.53
CA ALA A 53 -19.15 16.11 -0.19
C ALA A 53 -19.93 15.16 0.73
N ASN A 54 -19.55 15.12 2.00
CA ASN A 54 -20.08 14.23 3.03
C ASN A 54 -19.79 12.73 2.79
N ALA A 55 -18.89 12.38 1.87
CA ALA A 55 -18.42 11.01 1.71
C ALA A 55 -17.50 10.61 2.87
N LEU A 56 -17.73 9.44 3.46
CA LEU A 56 -16.81 8.82 4.41
C LEU A 56 -15.46 8.52 3.73
N VAL A 57 -14.35 8.63 4.45
CA VAL A 57 -13.01 8.51 3.88
C VAL A 57 -12.21 7.35 4.47
N GLY A 58 -11.11 6.99 3.77
CA GLY A 58 -10.19 5.92 4.16
C GLY A 58 -10.53 4.57 3.54
N HIS A 59 -9.48 3.76 3.36
CA HIS A 59 -9.56 2.42 2.79
C HIS A 59 -8.52 1.46 3.41
N GLU A 60 -7.87 1.85 4.48
CA GLU A 60 -6.83 1.08 5.16
C GLU A 60 -7.19 0.94 6.64
N ALA A 61 -7.37 -0.28 7.14
CA ALA A 61 -7.66 -0.52 8.55
C ALA A 61 -7.22 -1.91 9.05
N ILE A 62 -7.06 -2.00 10.36
CA ILE A 62 -7.14 -3.24 11.14
C ILE A 62 -8.20 -3.07 12.23
N GLY A 63 -8.87 -4.14 12.61
CA GLY A 63 -9.92 -4.04 13.62
C GLY A 63 -10.44 -5.37 14.12
N VAL A 64 -11.37 -5.32 15.04
CA VAL A 64 -12.02 -6.49 15.62
C VAL A 64 -13.40 -6.64 15.00
N VAL A 65 -13.70 -7.83 14.53
CA VAL A 65 -15.02 -8.16 13.98
C VAL A 65 -16.05 -8.09 15.11
N GLU A 66 -17.06 -7.24 14.94
CA GLU A 66 -18.15 -7.10 15.89
C GLU A 66 -19.34 -8.01 15.53
N GLN A 67 -19.67 -8.08 14.24
CA GLN A 67 -20.79 -8.84 13.74
C GLN A 67 -20.49 -9.36 12.34
N VAL A 68 -21.06 -10.50 11.97
CA VAL A 68 -21.02 -11.06 10.62
C VAL A 68 -22.43 -11.46 10.17
N SER A 69 -22.65 -11.49 8.85
CA SER A 69 -23.89 -12.08 8.29
C SER A 69 -23.91 -13.60 8.48
N ALA A 70 -25.10 -14.19 8.46
CA ALA A 70 -25.33 -15.60 8.80
C ALA A 70 -24.62 -16.60 7.91
N ASP A 71 -24.27 -16.20 6.68
CA ASP A 71 -23.60 -17.02 5.66
C ASP A 71 -22.06 -16.94 5.75
N VAL A 72 -21.48 -16.07 6.58
CA VAL A 72 -20.03 -15.99 6.81
C VAL A 72 -19.56 -17.20 7.63
N SER A 73 -18.53 -17.87 7.17
CA SER A 73 -18.06 -19.13 7.73
C SER A 73 -16.60 -19.14 8.20
N GLN A 74 -15.75 -18.27 7.64
CA GLN A 74 -14.32 -18.23 7.94
C GLN A 74 -13.98 -17.22 9.03
N ILE A 75 -14.82 -16.20 9.20
CA ILE A 75 -14.63 -15.08 10.12
C ILE A 75 -15.78 -15.08 11.14
N LYS A 76 -15.52 -14.70 12.38
CA LYS A 76 -16.54 -14.60 13.43
C LYS A 76 -16.34 -13.37 14.30
N ALA A 77 -17.36 -12.98 15.04
CA ALA A 77 -17.27 -11.93 16.03
C ALA A 77 -16.14 -12.23 17.04
N GLY A 78 -15.34 -11.20 17.37
CA GLY A 78 -14.15 -11.28 18.20
C GLY A 78 -12.85 -11.56 17.44
N ASP A 79 -12.88 -11.97 16.17
CA ASP A 79 -11.65 -12.14 15.37
C ASP A 79 -10.98 -10.78 15.16
N PHE A 80 -9.66 -10.70 15.39
CA PHE A 80 -8.83 -9.55 15.02
C PHE A 80 -8.40 -9.74 13.56
N VAL A 81 -8.55 -8.70 12.73
CA VAL A 81 -8.38 -8.83 11.27
C VAL A 81 -7.65 -7.65 10.64
N ILE A 82 -6.89 -7.95 9.59
CA ILE A 82 -6.48 -6.97 8.57
C ILE A 82 -7.65 -6.77 7.63
N VAL A 83 -7.93 -5.51 7.29
CA VAL A 83 -8.97 -5.11 6.33
C VAL A 83 -8.28 -4.58 5.07
N PRO A 84 -8.03 -5.43 4.06
CA PRO A 84 -7.33 -5.01 2.85
C PRO A 84 -8.16 -4.02 2.03
N PHE A 85 -7.48 -3.05 1.40
CA PHE A 85 -8.15 -2.10 0.50
C PHE A 85 -8.61 -2.75 -0.82
N THR A 86 -7.91 -3.81 -1.25
CA THR A 86 -8.31 -4.65 -2.39
C THR A 86 -8.78 -6.01 -1.91
N HIS A 87 -9.84 -6.48 -2.52
CA HIS A 87 -10.48 -7.75 -2.19
C HIS A 87 -11.04 -8.40 -3.44
N GLY A 88 -11.28 -9.70 -3.37
CA GLY A 88 -11.86 -10.48 -4.45
C GLY A 88 -12.82 -11.54 -3.93
N CYS A 89 -13.70 -12.00 -4.80
CA CYS A 89 -14.66 -13.07 -4.47
C CYS A 89 -14.00 -14.45 -4.26
N GLY A 90 -12.72 -14.60 -4.61
CA GLY A 90 -11.97 -15.86 -4.47
C GLY A 90 -12.23 -16.91 -5.54
N HIS A 91 -13.22 -16.75 -6.43
CA HIS A 91 -13.62 -17.81 -7.38
C HIS A 91 -13.77 -17.38 -8.84
N CYS A 92 -13.75 -16.09 -9.17
CA CYS A 92 -13.75 -15.66 -10.57
C CYS A 92 -12.37 -15.86 -11.22
N VAL A 93 -12.32 -15.79 -12.55
CA VAL A 93 -11.08 -16.00 -13.30
C VAL A 93 -9.96 -15.04 -12.88
N ALA A 94 -10.27 -13.79 -12.54
CA ALA A 94 -9.27 -12.83 -12.05
C ALA A 94 -8.70 -13.28 -10.71
N CYS A 95 -9.53 -13.61 -9.73
CA CYS A 95 -9.10 -14.08 -8.41
C CYS A 95 -8.29 -15.38 -8.49
N LEU A 96 -8.75 -16.35 -9.28
CA LEU A 96 -8.05 -17.63 -9.45
C LEU A 96 -6.68 -17.49 -10.12
N ASN A 97 -6.44 -16.40 -10.84
CA ASN A 97 -5.13 -16.06 -11.43
C ASN A 97 -4.32 -15.06 -10.58
N GLY A 98 -4.74 -14.77 -9.35
CA GLY A 98 -4.00 -13.89 -8.43
C GLY A 98 -4.23 -12.39 -8.64
N PHE A 99 -5.29 -12.01 -9.34
CA PHE A 99 -5.67 -10.60 -9.59
C PHE A 99 -6.93 -10.23 -8.80
N GLU A 100 -6.92 -10.41 -7.50
CA GLU A 100 -8.05 -10.13 -6.61
C GLU A 100 -8.47 -8.65 -6.66
N GLY A 101 -7.52 -7.74 -6.81
CA GLY A 101 -7.78 -6.30 -6.99
C GLY A 101 -8.57 -5.96 -8.27
N ASN A 102 -8.63 -6.88 -9.23
CA ASN A 102 -9.38 -6.78 -10.48
C ASN A 102 -10.55 -7.79 -10.53
N CYS A 103 -11.10 -8.16 -9.38
CA CYS A 103 -12.19 -9.10 -9.27
C CYS A 103 -13.40 -8.71 -10.15
N LEU A 104 -13.90 -9.67 -10.94
CA LEU A 104 -15.04 -9.42 -11.84
C LEU A 104 -16.37 -9.23 -11.10
N ASN A 105 -16.43 -9.66 -9.84
CA ASN A 105 -17.63 -9.61 -8.99
C ASN A 105 -17.56 -8.48 -7.94
N GLN A 106 -16.63 -7.53 -8.08
CA GLN A 106 -16.59 -6.36 -7.20
C GLN A 106 -17.83 -5.49 -7.39
N LYS A 107 -18.45 -5.12 -6.27
CA LYS A 107 -19.52 -4.14 -6.27
C LYS A 107 -18.90 -2.73 -6.12
N PRO A 108 -19.18 -1.79 -7.02
CA PRO A 108 -18.70 -0.41 -6.88
C PRO A 108 -19.11 0.18 -5.52
N GLY A 109 -18.15 0.77 -4.80
CA GLY A 109 -18.42 1.44 -3.52
C GLY A 109 -18.78 0.51 -2.35
N SER A 110 -18.60 -0.80 -2.49
CA SER A 110 -18.91 -1.77 -1.42
C SER A 110 -18.03 -1.60 -0.17
N ASN A 111 -16.82 -1.06 -0.32
CA ASN A 111 -15.89 -0.82 0.77
C ASN A 111 -15.35 0.61 0.74
N GLY A 112 -15.16 1.18 1.93
CA GLY A 112 -14.68 2.54 2.14
C GLY A 112 -15.15 3.08 3.48
N GLY A 113 -14.67 4.28 3.84
CA GLY A 113 -15.04 4.88 5.11
C GLY A 113 -14.38 4.22 6.31
N TYR A 114 -13.13 3.76 6.14
CA TYR A 114 -12.41 3.01 7.18
C TYR A 114 -11.82 3.90 8.28
N GLN A 115 -11.80 5.23 8.08
CA GLN A 115 -11.40 6.19 9.10
C GLN A 115 -12.60 6.55 9.99
N ALA A 116 -13.10 5.56 10.71
CA ALA A 116 -14.30 5.62 11.55
C ALA A 116 -14.19 4.61 12.70
N GLU A 117 -15.02 4.76 13.76
CA GLU A 117 -15.08 3.79 14.85
C GLU A 117 -15.54 2.40 14.37
N PHE A 118 -16.45 2.34 13.40
CA PHE A 118 -16.95 1.11 12.80
C PHE A 118 -17.04 1.23 11.29
N MET A 119 -16.83 0.10 10.62
CA MET A 119 -16.96 0.00 9.18
C MET A 119 -17.63 -1.31 8.78
N LYS A 120 -18.24 -1.33 7.60
CA LYS A 120 -18.75 -2.55 6.95
C LYS A 120 -17.77 -3.01 5.90
N TYR A 121 -17.55 -4.32 5.81
CA TYR A 121 -16.69 -4.94 4.81
C TYR A 121 -17.37 -6.10 4.11
N GLU A 122 -17.20 -6.19 2.79
CA GLU A 122 -17.71 -7.23 1.91
C GLU A 122 -16.70 -7.48 0.77
N PRO A 123 -16.34 -8.72 0.41
CA PRO A 123 -16.76 -10.00 1.03
C PRO A 123 -15.88 -10.37 2.24
N ALA A 124 -16.51 -10.75 3.36
CA ALA A 124 -15.80 -11.00 4.62
C ALA A 124 -14.89 -12.24 4.56
N ASP A 125 -15.40 -13.38 4.08
CA ASP A 125 -14.67 -14.67 4.10
C ASP A 125 -13.45 -14.70 3.19
N SER A 126 -13.49 -14.06 2.03
CA SER A 126 -12.37 -14.07 1.07
C SER A 126 -11.44 -12.86 1.21
N GLY A 127 -11.93 -11.76 1.81
CA GLY A 127 -11.18 -10.51 1.88
C GLY A 127 -10.41 -10.32 3.18
N LEU A 128 -11.04 -10.61 4.34
CA LEU A 128 -10.44 -10.39 5.65
C LEU A 128 -9.33 -11.41 5.95
N VAL A 129 -8.27 -10.94 6.63
CA VAL A 129 -7.15 -11.79 7.04
C VAL A 129 -7.06 -11.78 8.56
N LYS A 130 -7.19 -12.96 9.18
CA LYS A 130 -7.09 -13.08 10.64
C LYS A 130 -5.68 -12.81 11.13
N ILE A 131 -5.61 -11.98 12.17
CA ILE A 131 -4.43 -11.79 13.01
C ILE A 131 -4.63 -12.68 14.25
N PRO A 132 -3.65 -13.50 14.66
CA PRO A 132 -3.74 -14.27 15.89
C PRO A 132 -3.94 -13.38 17.13
N GLY A 133 -4.69 -13.86 18.13
CA GLY A 133 -4.88 -13.11 19.37
C GLY A 133 -5.82 -11.90 19.25
N ALA A 134 -5.61 -10.92 20.12
CA ALA A 134 -6.38 -9.69 20.22
C ALA A 134 -5.46 -8.46 20.10
N PRO A 135 -5.99 -7.25 19.81
CA PRO A 135 -5.16 -6.04 19.73
C PRO A 135 -4.28 -5.79 20.95
N ALA A 136 -4.78 -6.12 22.15
CA ALA A 136 -4.06 -5.94 23.40
C ALA A 136 -2.82 -6.85 23.57
N ASP A 137 -2.66 -7.87 22.72
CA ASP A 137 -1.50 -8.76 22.73
C ASP A 137 -0.31 -8.19 21.99
N TYR A 138 -0.48 -7.03 21.32
CA TYR A 138 0.50 -6.39 20.45
C TYR A 138 0.92 -5.02 20.96
N THR A 139 2.18 -4.67 20.78
CA THR A 139 2.67 -3.30 21.00
C THR A 139 2.15 -2.35 19.91
N ASP A 140 2.17 -1.04 20.17
CA ASP A 140 1.79 -0.04 19.17
C ASP A 140 2.66 -0.13 17.90
N GLU A 141 3.94 -0.47 18.01
CA GLU A 141 4.83 -0.69 16.88
C GLU A 141 4.41 -1.90 16.02
N GLN A 142 4.01 -2.99 16.68
CA GLN A 142 3.47 -4.17 15.99
C GLN A 142 2.12 -3.86 15.33
N LEU A 143 1.21 -3.15 16.01
CA LEU A 143 -0.07 -2.72 15.45
C LEU A 143 0.14 -1.80 14.23
N ALA A 144 1.11 -0.90 14.28
CA ALA A 144 1.49 -0.07 13.14
C ALA A 144 2.01 -0.94 11.98
N SER A 145 2.85 -1.94 12.24
CA SER A 145 3.33 -2.86 11.21
C SER A 145 2.20 -3.68 10.59
N LEU A 146 1.29 -4.20 11.41
CA LEU A 146 0.09 -4.92 10.97
C LEU A 146 -0.83 -4.03 10.11
N GLN A 147 -0.98 -2.74 10.47
CA GLN A 147 -1.77 -1.78 9.71
C GLN A 147 -1.25 -1.60 8.27
N THR A 148 0.07 -1.66 8.04
CA THR A 148 0.63 -1.52 6.69
C THR A 148 0.22 -2.64 5.74
N LEU A 149 -0.16 -3.80 6.29
CA LEU A 149 -0.60 -4.97 5.50
C LEU A 149 -1.96 -4.75 4.84
N SER A 150 -2.72 -3.76 5.29
CA SER A 150 -3.99 -3.39 4.66
C SER A 150 -3.79 -2.73 3.28
N ASP A 151 -2.62 -2.09 3.03
CA ASP A 151 -2.28 -1.44 1.74
C ASP A 151 -0.76 -1.40 1.48
N VAL A 152 -0.02 -0.47 2.11
CA VAL A 152 1.29 -0.02 1.60
C VAL A 152 2.36 -1.11 1.57
N MET A 153 2.38 -2.02 2.54
CA MET A 153 3.30 -3.16 2.52
C MET A 153 2.88 -4.17 1.45
N ALA A 154 1.59 -4.46 1.37
CA ALA A 154 1.03 -5.33 0.34
C ALA A 154 1.28 -4.76 -1.06
N THR A 155 1.09 -3.46 -1.26
CA THR A 155 1.33 -2.77 -2.53
C THR A 155 2.81 -2.74 -2.91
N GLY A 156 3.72 -2.47 -1.96
CA GLY A 156 5.16 -2.53 -2.18
C GLY A 156 5.64 -3.95 -2.56
N PHE A 157 5.12 -4.97 -1.87
CA PHE A 157 5.40 -6.37 -2.19
C PHE A 157 4.84 -6.77 -3.56
N HIS A 158 3.63 -6.31 -3.90
CA HIS A 158 3.05 -6.53 -5.23
C HIS A 158 3.91 -5.93 -6.34
N ALA A 159 4.47 -4.72 -6.15
CA ALA A 159 5.42 -4.14 -7.09
C ALA A 159 6.64 -5.04 -7.28
N ALA A 160 7.25 -5.52 -6.19
CA ALA A 160 8.42 -6.37 -6.20
C ALA A 160 8.15 -7.73 -6.90
N LYS A 161 7.02 -8.37 -6.58
CA LYS A 161 6.61 -9.64 -7.19
C LYS A 161 6.36 -9.49 -8.69
N ASN A 162 5.69 -8.40 -9.12
CA ASN A 162 5.41 -8.13 -10.53
C ASN A 162 6.63 -7.66 -11.31
N ALA A 163 7.66 -7.14 -10.65
CA ALA A 163 8.96 -6.88 -11.25
C ALA A 163 9.78 -8.17 -11.50
N GLU A 164 9.24 -9.33 -11.14
CA GLU A 164 9.85 -10.67 -11.31
C GLU A 164 11.24 -10.79 -10.67
N ILE A 165 11.43 -10.15 -9.52
CA ILE A 165 12.70 -10.17 -8.77
C ILE A 165 13.09 -11.61 -8.44
N LYS A 166 14.37 -11.91 -8.64
CA LYS A 166 15.00 -13.20 -8.33
C LYS A 166 16.12 -13.01 -7.31
N PRO A 167 16.47 -14.04 -6.53
CA PRO A 167 17.64 -14.00 -5.67
C PRO A 167 18.90 -13.61 -6.45
N GLY A 168 19.64 -12.63 -5.94
CA GLY A 168 20.86 -12.09 -6.56
C GLY A 168 20.64 -10.89 -7.49
N ASP A 169 19.40 -10.50 -7.77
CA ASP A 169 19.10 -9.36 -8.65
C ASP A 169 19.53 -8.01 -8.05
N THR A 170 19.90 -7.09 -8.94
CA THR A 170 20.01 -5.66 -8.65
C THR A 170 18.68 -4.98 -8.96
N VAL A 171 18.08 -4.33 -7.98
CA VAL A 171 16.76 -3.70 -8.04
C VAL A 171 16.86 -2.21 -7.82
N ALA A 172 16.14 -1.40 -8.60
CA ALA A 172 15.96 0.02 -8.31
C ALA A 172 14.53 0.30 -7.86
N VAL A 173 14.37 1.11 -6.81
CA VAL A 173 13.08 1.57 -6.31
C VAL A 173 12.96 3.08 -6.57
N ILE A 174 11.97 3.47 -7.37
CA ILE A 174 11.67 4.87 -7.68
C ILE A 174 10.50 5.32 -6.82
N GLY A 175 10.79 6.24 -5.91
CA GLY A 175 9.85 6.79 -4.93
C GLY A 175 10.20 6.39 -3.51
N ASP A 176 10.32 7.38 -2.63
CA ASP A 176 10.67 7.27 -1.21
C ASP A 176 9.47 7.54 -0.27
N GLY A 177 8.25 7.38 -0.81
CA GLY A 177 7.02 7.34 -0.03
C GLY A 177 6.81 5.98 0.64
N ALA A 178 5.73 5.84 1.42
CA ALA A 178 5.46 4.62 2.17
C ALA A 178 5.46 3.35 1.28
N VAL A 179 4.85 3.41 0.09
CA VAL A 179 4.82 2.27 -0.86
C VAL A 179 6.21 1.92 -1.37
N GLY A 180 7.04 2.91 -1.77
CA GLY A 180 8.39 2.64 -2.24
C GLY A 180 9.30 2.10 -1.14
N LEU A 181 9.22 2.63 0.09
CA LEU A 181 9.93 2.11 1.26
C LEU A 181 9.51 0.66 1.57
N CYS A 182 8.21 0.34 1.51
CA CYS A 182 7.72 -1.03 1.61
C CYS A 182 8.16 -1.90 0.42
N GLY A 183 8.33 -1.30 -0.76
CA GLY A 183 8.92 -1.95 -1.94
C GLY A 183 10.36 -2.39 -1.72
N VAL A 184 11.16 -1.61 -0.96
CA VAL A 184 12.52 -2.01 -0.52
C VAL A 184 12.45 -3.28 0.32
N ILE A 185 11.52 -3.34 1.29
CA ILE A 185 11.30 -4.57 2.10
C ILE A 185 10.89 -5.73 1.17
N GLY A 186 9.95 -5.50 0.25
CA GLY A 186 9.49 -6.51 -0.70
C GLY A 186 10.62 -7.06 -1.58
N ALA A 187 11.50 -6.19 -2.10
CA ALA A 187 12.67 -6.60 -2.87
C ALA A 187 13.64 -7.45 -2.05
N LYS A 188 13.89 -7.07 -0.79
CA LYS A 188 14.73 -7.83 0.14
C LYS A 188 14.13 -9.21 0.44
N LEU A 189 12.84 -9.30 0.72
CA LEU A 189 12.14 -10.58 0.97
C LEU A 189 12.22 -11.53 -0.23
N LEU A 190 12.26 -11.00 -1.47
CA LEU A 190 12.42 -11.80 -2.68
C LEU A 190 13.87 -12.13 -3.02
N GLY A 191 14.83 -11.70 -2.19
CA GLY A 191 16.25 -12.08 -2.30
C GLY A 191 17.09 -11.18 -3.21
N ALA A 192 16.66 -9.94 -3.47
CA ALA A 192 17.50 -8.98 -4.17
C ALA A 192 18.84 -8.78 -3.40
N GLU A 193 19.96 -8.86 -4.12
CA GLU A 193 21.29 -8.67 -3.55
C GLU A 193 21.65 -7.20 -3.40
N LYS A 194 21.27 -6.39 -4.39
CA LYS A 194 21.47 -4.94 -4.39
C LYS A 194 20.14 -4.23 -4.56
N ILE A 195 19.85 -3.28 -3.67
CA ILE A 195 18.62 -2.49 -3.71
C ILE A 195 19.00 -1.01 -3.71
N ILE A 196 18.77 -0.34 -4.84
CA ILE A 196 19.07 1.07 -5.06
C ILE A 196 17.79 1.88 -4.87
N LEU A 197 17.70 2.65 -3.78
CA LEU A 197 16.56 3.54 -3.55
C LEU A 197 16.85 4.95 -4.09
N LEU A 198 15.99 5.45 -4.96
CA LEU A 198 16.03 6.84 -5.42
C LEU A 198 15.27 7.71 -4.40
N SER A 199 16.02 8.42 -3.56
CA SER A 199 15.48 9.25 -2.46
C SER A 199 16.26 10.55 -2.33
N HIS A 200 15.52 11.68 -2.20
CA HIS A 200 16.10 13.03 -2.06
C HIS A 200 15.98 13.57 -0.63
N HIS A 201 15.33 12.84 0.26
CA HIS A 201 15.05 13.21 1.63
C HIS A 201 15.89 12.33 2.55
N GLU A 202 16.71 12.94 3.39
CA GLU A 202 17.69 12.19 4.21
C GLU A 202 17.01 11.25 5.22
N ASP A 203 15.92 11.69 5.83
CA ASP A 203 15.10 10.88 6.75
C ASP A 203 14.53 9.64 6.07
N ARG A 204 14.01 9.79 4.85
CA ARG A 204 13.46 8.68 4.05
C ARG A 204 14.57 7.76 3.53
N ALA A 205 15.70 8.33 3.14
CA ALA A 205 16.88 7.56 2.75
C ALA A 205 17.44 6.72 3.91
N ALA A 206 17.45 7.28 5.13
CA ALA A 206 17.87 6.57 6.34
C ALA A 206 16.92 5.39 6.63
N LEU A 207 15.60 5.61 6.56
CA LEU A 207 14.61 4.56 6.72
C LEU A 207 14.72 3.50 5.60
N GLY A 208 14.98 3.93 4.36
CA GLY A 208 15.23 3.02 3.25
C GLY A 208 16.42 2.09 3.48
N ARG A 209 17.53 2.60 4.05
CA ARG A 209 18.68 1.76 4.45
C ARG A 209 18.31 0.77 5.54
N GLU A 210 17.56 1.21 6.52
CA GLU A 210 17.06 0.34 7.59
C GLU A 210 16.21 -0.81 7.02
N PHE A 211 15.38 -0.52 6.02
CA PHE A 211 14.55 -1.51 5.34
C PHE A 211 15.32 -2.42 4.39
N GLY A 212 16.58 -2.11 4.07
CA GLY A 212 17.46 -2.95 3.29
C GLY A 212 17.97 -2.36 1.99
N ALA A 213 17.78 -1.06 1.72
CA ALA A 213 18.42 -0.42 0.59
C ALA A 213 19.94 -0.39 0.78
N THR A 214 20.68 -0.94 -0.19
CA THR A 214 22.14 -1.00 -0.17
C THR A 214 22.76 0.32 -0.61
N ASP A 215 22.08 1.01 -1.53
CA ASP A 215 22.53 2.26 -2.15
C ASP A 215 21.42 3.30 -2.18
N ILE A 216 21.78 4.56 -2.03
CA ILE A 216 20.85 5.69 -2.16
C ILE A 216 21.31 6.59 -3.30
N VAL A 217 20.37 6.92 -4.18
CA VAL A 217 20.59 7.89 -5.26
C VAL A 217 19.76 9.14 -4.97
N ALA A 218 20.46 10.21 -4.54
CA ALA A 218 19.82 11.48 -4.18
C ALA A 218 19.68 12.45 -5.37
N GLN A 219 20.32 12.20 -6.48
CA GLN A 219 20.25 13.01 -7.70
C GLN A 219 18.88 12.91 -8.35
N LYS A 220 18.59 13.85 -9.24
CA LYS A 220 17.35 13.91 -10.03
C LYS A 220 17.63 13.83 -11.53
N GLY A 221 16.63 13.42 -12.30
CA GLY A 221 16.68 13.42 -13.76
C GLY A 221 17.85 12.60 -14.32
N ALA A 222 18.56 13.14 -15.31
CA ALA A 222 19.64 12.44 -16.00
C ALA A 222 20.81 12.06 -15.08
N ALA A 223 21.12 12.88 -14.07
CA ALA A 223 22.20 12.57 -13.12
C ALA A 223 21.85 11.34 -12.25
N ALA A 224 20.59 11.18 -11.86
CA ALA A 224 20.16 9.97 -11.17
C ALA A 224 20.28 8.72 -12.06
N VAL A 225 19.88 8.82 -13.33
CA VAL A 225 20.04 7.72 -14.29
C VAL A 225 21.51 7.30 -14.39
N GLN A 226 22.41 8.25 -14.58
CA GLN A 226 23.86 7.97 -14.67
C GLN A 226 24.40 7.32 -13.41
N GLN A 227 23.98 7.79 -12.24
CA GLN A 227 24.42 7.21 -10.97
C GLN A 227 23.89 5.77 -10.79
N VAL A 228 22.62 5.51 -11.10
CA VAL A 228 22.07 4.14 -11.05
C VAL A 228 22.84 3.23 -12.00
N LEU A 229 23.07 3.64 -13.24
CA LEU A 229 23.84 2.84 -14.21
C LEU A 229 25.25 2.54 -13.70
N ALA A 230 25.95 3.52 -13.14
CA ALA A 230 27.30 3.35 -12.57
C ALA A 230 27.36 2.35 -11.39
N LEU A 231 26.23 2.11 -10.71
CA LEU A 231 26.12 1.10 -9.64
C LEU A 231 25.86 -0.31 -10.18
N THR A 232 25.65 -0.47 -11.49
CA THR A 232 25.35 -1.76 -12.11
C THR A 232 26.53 -2.31 -12.91
N LYS A 233 26.56 -3.62 -13.10
CA LYS A 233 27.60 -4.27 -13.90
C LYS A 233 27.61 -3.73 -15.33
N GLU A 234 28.77 -3.32 -15.84
CA GLU A 234 28.97 -2.78 -17.19
C GLU A 234 28.10 -1.56 -17.53
N ASN A 235 27.56 -0.88 -16.52
CA ASN A 235 26.55 0.18 -16.66
C ASN A 235 25.29 -0.27 -17.44
N ALA A 236 24.96 -1.56 -17.41
CA ALA A 236 23.90 -2.15 -18.22
C ALA A 236 22.49 -1.80 -17.75
N GLY A 237 22.35 -1.36 -16.49
CA GLY A 237 21.08 -1.12 -15.82
C GLY A 237 20.70 -2.23 -14.83
N VAL A 238 19.58 -2.04 -14.14
CA VAL A 238 19.11 -2.93 -13.09
C VAL A 238 18.25 -4.07 -13.65
N ASP A 239 18.20 -5.21 -12.94
CA ASP A 239 17.42 -6.38 -13.30
C ASP A 239 15.92 -6.15 -13.19
N ALA A 240 15.51 -5.38 -12.19
CA ALA A 240 14.12 -5.05 -11.93
C ALA A 240 13.96 -3.60 -11.44
N VAL A 241 12.84 -2.97 -11.76
CA VAL A 241 12.51 -1.61 -11.29
C VAL A 241 11.16 -1.63 -10.60
N LEU A 242 11.06 -1.04 -9.40
CA LEU A 242 9.80 -0.75 -8.74
C LEU A 242 9.44 0.72 -8.99
N GLU A 243 8.37 0.97 -9.75
CA GLU A 243 7.87 2.32 -10.02
C GLU A 243 6.67 2.60 -9.09
N CYS A 244 6.91 3.42 -8.05
CA CYS A 244 5.97 3.68 -6.96
C CYS A 244 5.44 5.12 -6.93
N VAL A 245 5.56 5.88 -8.03
CA VAL A 245 5.21 7.31 -8.10
C VAL A 245 4.08 7.60 -9.08
N GLY A 246 4.10 6.99 -10.27
CA GLY A 246 3.10 7.18 -11.32
C GLY A 246 3.27 8.43 -12.18
N ALA A 247 4.24 9.30 -11.89
CA ALA A 247 4.50 10.52 -12.66
C ALA A 247 5.35 10.26 -13.91
N ALA A 248 5.21 11.11 -14.94
CA ALA A 248 5.92 10.98 -16.22
C ALA A 248 7.44 10.82 -16.04
N GLY A 249 8.06 11.63 -15.17
CA GLY A 249 9.50 11.57 -14.93
C GLY A 249 9.95 10.26 -14.29
N ALA A 250 9.15 9.67 -13.41
CA ALA A 250 9.43 8.40 -12.75
C ALA A 250 9.36 7.23 -13.75
N ILE A 251 8.30 7.22 -14.57
CA ILE A 251 8.10 6.19 -15.61
C ILE A 251 9.20 6.23 -16.65
N ASP A 252 9.56 7.43 -17.14
CA ASP A 252 10.66 7.61 -18.09
C ASP A 252 11.99 7.13 -17.50
N GLN A 253 12.26 7.48 -16.25
CA GLN A 253 13.45 7.08 -15.54
C GLN A 253 13.52 5.56 -15.36
N ALA A 254 12.39 4.92 -15.04
CA ALA A 254 12.32 3.45 -14.92
C ALA A 254 12.79 2.76 -16.21
N GLY A 255 12.31 3.20 -17.37
CA GLY A 255 12.75 2.65 -18.66
C GLY A 255 14.20 2.94 -19.00
N GLN A 256 14.79 4.04 -18.50
CA GLN A 256 16.19 4.39 -18.74
C GLN A 256 17.15 3.54 -17.92
N ILE A 257 16.84 3.30 -16.64
CA ILE A 257 17.70 2.57 -15.71
C ILE A 257 17.55 1.04 -15.79
N ALA A 258 16.46 0.55 -16.35
CA ALA A 258 16.24 -0.88 -16.60
C ALA A 258 17.20 -1.42 -17.65
N ARG A 259 17.83 -2.58 -17.41
CA ARG A 259 18.65 -3.27 -18.42
C ARG A 259 17.77 -3.85 -19.54
N LEU A 260 18.42 -4.38 -20.58
CA LEU A 260 17.72 -5.14 -21.61
C LEU A 260 17.03 -6.37 -20.99
N GLY A 261 15.75 -6.58 -21.32
CA GLY A 261 14.96 -7.70 -20.85
C GLY A 261 14.54 -7.60 -19.37
N ALA A 262 14.72 -6.47 -18.69
CA ALA A 262 14.25 -6.24 -17.33
C ALA A 262 12.72 -6.14 -17.23
N VAL A 263 12.17 -6.21 -16.03
CA VAL A 263 10.75 -5.98 -15.77
C VAL A 263 10.57 -4.79 -14.83
N ILE A 264 9.62 -3.93 -15.16
CA ILE A 264 9.17 -2.82 -14.32
C ILE A 264 7.88 -3.24 -13.62
N GLY A 265 7.91 -3.32 -12.29
CA GLY A 265 6.74 -3.49 -11.43
C GLY A 265 6.17 -2.11 -11.08
N ARG A 266 5.07 -1.71 -11.73
CA ARG A 266 4.46 -0.39 -11.57
C ARG A 266 3.24 -0.44 -10.67
N VAL A 267 3.27 0.31 -9.58
CA VAL A 267 2.15 0.50 -8.65
C VAL A 267 1.82 1.98 -8.40
N GLY A 268 2.66 2.88 -8.89
CA GLY A 268 2.34 4.30 -8.88
C GLY A 268 1.06 4.57 -9.68
N VAL A 269 0.06 5.25 -9.07
CA VAL A 269 -1.20 5.58 -9.75
C VAL A 269 -0.89 6.37 -11.02
N PRO A 270 -1.35 5.91 -12.21
CA PRO A 270 -0.87 6.44 -13.47
C PRO A 270 -1.38 7.86 -13.74
N HIS A 271 -0.45 8.80 -13.85
CA HIS A 271 -0.68 10.19 -14.27
C HIS A 271 0.03 10.50 -15.58
N ALA A 272 0.69 9.51 -16.18
CA ALA A 272 1.35 9.60 -17.46
C ALA A 272 1.49 8.23 -18.12
N GLU A 273 1.61 8.23 -19.46
CA GLU A 273 1.82 7.04 -20.25
C GLU A 273 3.31 6.70 -20.36
N PRO A 274 3.69 5.41 -20.33
CA PRO A 274 5.06 4.99 -20.61
C PRO A 274 5.43 5.22 -22.09
N LYS A 275 6.70 5.50 -22.34
CA LYS A 275 7.23 5.58 -23.72
C LYS A 275 7.37 4.17 -24.30
N SER A 276 6.33 3.69 -24.97
CA SER A 276 6.24 2.34 -25.51
C SER A 276 7.44 1.95 -26.42
N ASN A 277 7.94 2.87 -27.24
CA ASN A 277 9.11 2.61 -28.09
C ASN A 277 10.37 2.28 -27.29
N GLN A 278 10.59 2.96 -26.15
CA GLN A 278 11.75 2.67 -25.30
C GLN A 278 11.66 1.26 -24.69
N LEU A 279 10.48 0.86 -24.25
CA LEU A 279 10.25 -0.47 -23.68
C LEU A 279 10.42 -1.55 -24.75
N PHE A 280 9.87 -1.33 -25.95
CA PHE A 280 9.96 -2.25 -27.09
C PHE A 280 11.41 -2.55 -27.49
N TRP A 281 12.23 -1.52 -27.75
CA TRP A 281 13.60 -1.72 -28.21
C TRP A 281 14.55 -2.31 -27.17
N LYS A 282 14.18 -2.25 -25.89
CA LYS A 282 14.93 -2.85 -24.81
C LYS A 282 14.35 -4.20 -24.33
N ASN A 283 13.26 -4.68 -24.93
CA ASN A 283 12.51 -5.86 -24.46
C ASN A 283 12.13 -5.75 -22.97
N ILE A 284 11.76 -4.56 -22.49
CA ILE A 284 11.39 -4.33 -21.11
C ILE A 284 9.93 -4.72 -20.91
N GLY A 285 9.68 -5.62 -19.93
CA GLY A 285 8.33 -5.92 -19.45
C GLY A 285 7.79 -4.81 -18.55
N LEU A 286 6.48 -4.52 -18.64
CA LEU A 286 5.79 -3.63 -17.72
C LEU A 286 4.62 -4.40 -17.12
N ARG A 287 4.60 -4.55 -15.80
CA ARG A 287 3.59 -5.27 -15.04
C ARG A 287 3.18 -4.49 -13.80
N GLY A 288 2.17 -4.96 -13.07
CA GLY A 288 1.68 -4.34 -11.85
C GLY A 288 0.26 -3.80 -12.02
N GLY A 289 -0.01 -2.61 -11.53
CA GLY A 289 -1.33 -2.01 -11.48
C GLY A 289 -1.84 -1.92 -10.04
N ILE A 290 -3.17 -1.98 -9.87
CA ILE A 290 -3.78 -2.05 -8.54
C ILE A 290 -3.30 -3.30 -7.81
N ALA A 291 -2.87 -3.15 -6.56
CA ALA A 291 -2.30 -4.27 -5.83
C ALA A 291 -3.29 -5.42 -5.70
N SER A 292 -2.82 -6.59 -6.08
CA SER A 292 -3.54 -7.84 -5.94
C SER A 292 -2.65 -8.79 -5.16
N VAL A 293 -2.78 -8.75 -3.84
CA VAL A 293 -1.99 -9.60 -2.94
C VAL A 293 -2.82 -10.82 -2.59
N THR A 294 -2.40 -11.96 -3.09
CA THR A 294 -3.10 -13.23 -2.88
C THR A 294 -3.13 -13.60 -1.40
N LYS A 295 -4.05 -14.48 -1.01
CA LYS A 295 -4.14 -14.94 0.39
C LYS A 295 -2.80 -15.54 0.88
N PRO A 296 -2.06 -16.39 0.12
CA PRO A 296 -0.72 -16.83 0.52
C PRO A 296 0.28 -15.69 0.72
N ASP A 297 0.25 -14.67 -0.13
CA ASP A 297 1.14 -13.51 0.01
C ASP A 297 0.81 -12.71 1.27
N LYS A 298 -0.49 -12.51 1.58
CA LYS A 298 -0.94 -11.83 2.80
C LYS A 298 -0.51 -12.61 4.05
N GLU A 299 -0.63 -13.93 4.04
CA GLU A 299 -0.18 -14.81 5.13
C GLU A 299 1.34 -14.77 5.31
N LEU A 300 2.11 -14.74 4.21
CA LEU A 300 3.57 -14.58 4.23
C LEU A 300 3.97 -13.25 4.88
N LEU A 301 3.37 -12.15 4.46
CA LEU A 301 3.67 -10.83 5.01
C LEU A 301 3.26 -10.72 6.48
N LEU A 302 2.10 -11.26 6.85
CA LEU A 302 1.64 -11.33 8.24
C LEU A 302 2.63 -12.11 9.11
N LYS A 303 3.06 -13.28 8.65
CA LYS A 303 4.07 -14.07 9.35
C LYS A 303 5.38 -13.31 9.52
N ALA A 304 5.88 -12.65 8.48
CA ALA A 304 7.12 -11.88 8.54
C ALA A 304 7.04 -10.72 9.56
N VAL A 305 5.88 -10.06 9.69
CA VAL A 305 5.65 -9.04 10.73
C VAL A 305 5.61 -9.66 12.12
N LEU A 306 4.88 -10.77 12.30
CA LEU A 306 4.74 -11.43 13.61
C LEU A 306 6.05 -12.02 14.11
N ASP A 307 6.89 -12.54 13.22
CA ASP A 307 8.23 -13.07 13.54
C ASP A 307 9.25 -11.94 13.79
N GLY A 308 8.90 -10.67 13.54
CA GLY A 308 9.82 -9.54 13.64
C GLY A 308 10.86 -9.48 12.52
N GLU A 309 10.68 -10.23 11.44
CA GLU A 309 11.56 -10.21 10.26
C GLU A 309 11.50 -8.88 9.52
N ILE A 310 10.30 -8.27 9.47
CA ILE A 310 10.07 -6.96 8.89
C ILE A 310 9.31 -6.04 9.87
N ASN A 311 9.61 -4.75 9.81
CA ASN A 311 8.92 -3.71 10.59
C ASN A 311 8.48 -2.56 9.69
N PRO A 312 7.51 -2.78 8.80
CA PRO A 312 7.04 -1.76 7.86
C PRO A 312 6.30 -0.61 8.55
N GLY A 313 5.87 -0.77 9.81
CA GLY A 313 5.17 0.25 10.60
C GLY A 313 5.97 1.55 10.79
N LYS A 314 7.30 1.51 10.63
CA LYS A 314 8.16 2.69 10.67
C LYS A 314 7.88 3.73 9.58
N VAL A 315 7.10 3.40 8.55
CA VAL A 315 6.61 4.39 7.60
C VAL A 315 5.60 5.37 8.22
N PHE A 316 4.96 4.98 9.34
CA PHE A 316 4.11 5.88 10.10
C PHE A 316 4.97 6.79 10.96
N THR A 317 5.27 7.97 10.46
CA THR A 317 6.12 8.95 11.17
C THR A 317 5.34 9.91 12.05
N ARG A 318 4.02 9.88 11.97
CA ARG A 318 3.09 10.59 12.87
C ARG A 318 1.84 9.78 13.14
N SER A 319 1.32 9.90 14.37
CA SER A 319 0.07 9.28 14.81
C SER A 319 -0.88 10.34 15.33
N PHE A 320 -2.17 10.14 15.12
CA PHE A 320 -3.26 11.01 15.51
C PHE A 320 -4.41 10.15 16.03
N ASP A 321 -5.22 10.67 16.92
CA ASP A 321 -6.55 10.09 17.19
C ASP A 321 -7.54 10.42 16.05
N LEU A 322 -8.70 9.79 16.08
CA LEU A 322 -9.71 10.00 15.05
C LEU A 322 -10.19 11.46 15.01
N ASP A 323 -10.32 12.12 16.17
CA ASP A 323 -10.78 13.51 16.23
C ASP A 323 -9.82 14.49 15.53
N HIS A 324 -8.55 14.10 15.34
CA HIS A 324 -7.53 14.85 14.64
C HIS A 324 -7.26 14.33 13.22
N ALA A 325 -8.23 13.66 12.59
CA ALA A 325 -8.08 13.16 11.21
C ALA A 325 -7.71 14.27 10.21
N ALA A 326 -8.24 15.49 10.37
CA ALA A 326 -7.87 16.63 9.52
C ALA A 326 -6.37 16.95 9.58
N ASP A 327 -5.77 16.90 10.78
CA ASP A 327 -4.34 17.14 10.99
C ASP A 327 -3.49 16.02 10.36
N ALA A 328 -3.99 14.78 10.36
CA ALA A 328 -3.34 13.65 9.71
C ALA A 328 -3.22 13.84 8.19
N TYR A 329 -4.28 14.34 7.53
CA TYR A 329 -4.26 14.71 6.11
C TYR A 329 -3.31 15.88 5.85
N ALA A 330 -3.40 16.95 6.64
CA ALA A 330 -2.55 18.12 6.51
C ALA A 330 -1.06 17.77 6.69
N ALA A 331 -0.71 16.91 7.64
CA ALA A 331 0.67 16.47 7.86
C ALA A 331 1.26 15.74 6.65
N MET A 332 0.48 14.89 5.97
CA MET A 332 0.92 14.23 4.75
C MET A 332 0.97 15.20 3.56
N ASP A 333 -0.02 16.07 3.40
CA ASP A 333 -0.08 17.05 2.32
C ASP A 333 1.11 18.02 2.37
N GLN A 334 1.48 18.46 3.55
CA GLN A 334 2.62 19.35 3.82
C GLN A 334 3.97 18.60 3.89
N ARG A 335 3.98 17.27 3.65
CA ARG A 335 5.18 16.42 3.74
C ARG A 335 5.85 16.41 5.12
N GLN A 336 5.09 16.63 6.17
CA GLN A 336 5.53 16.53 7.57
C GLN A 336 5.45 15.10 8.11
N ALA A 337 4.76 14.23 7.39
CA ALA A 337 4.70 12.79 7.62
C ALA A 337 4.98 12.02 6.32
N ILE A 338 5.66 10.88 6.41
CA ILE A 338 5.73 9.90 5.31
C ILE A 338 4.35 9.27 5.16
N LYS A 339 3.79 8.81 6.27
CA LYS A 339 2.42 8.30 6.37
C LYS A 339 1.85 8.64 7.75
N SER A 340 0.56 8.98 7.82
CA SER A 340 -0.15 9.27 9.05
C SER A 340 -0.96 8.08 9.50
N LEU A 341 -0.81 7.67 10.77
CA LEU A 341 -1.59 6.63 11.44
C LEU A 341 -2.74 7.28 12.21
N LEU A 342 -3.92 6.70 12.14
CA LEU A 342 -5.05 7.03 13.01
C LEU A 342 -5.22 5.92 14.05
N VAL A 343 -5.14 6.28 15.32
CA VAL A 343 -5.39 5.43 16.48
C VAL A 343 -6.87 5.60 16.85
N ILE A 344 -7.61 4.50 16.83
CA ILE A 344 -9.05 4.51 17.07
C ILE A 344 -9.30 3.53 18.21
N ASP A 345 -9.77 4.03 19.36
CA ASP A 345 -10.01 3.25 20.59
C ASP A 345 -11.46 2.78 20.70
#